data_054c68afe6e44ce6450373a82ef4c006
#
_entry.id   054c68afe6e44ce6450373a82ef4c006
#
_cell.length_a   1.000
_cell.length_b   1.000
_cell.length_c   1.000
_cell.angle_alpha   90.00
_cell.angle_beta   90.00
_cell.angle_gamma   90.00
#
_symmetry.space_group_name_H-M   'P 1'
#
loop_
_entity.id
_entity.type
_entity.pdbx_description
1 polymer ?
#
loop_
_entity_poly.entity_id
_entity_poly.type
_entity_poly.pdbx_seq_one_letter_code
_entity_poly.pdbx_strand_id
1 'polypeptide(L)'
;MQLLNATFCRKIDGFGRVTTFGQDEFRAGQPVLVYAELARFGSELTDDGQYRTRIGSVIEIFRKGEREPVHRIEMDPTVDLCGTRRHDYFHSYWIDLPAELQSGPHELRLRVVDELTGQHATTSLPFRVVD
;
A
#
# COMPACT_ATOMS: atom_id res chain seq x y z
N MET A 1 11.34 -10.02 1.21
CA MET A 1 10.40 -8.89 0.96
C MET A 1 9.83 -8.37 2.25
N GLN A 2 9.88 -7.07 2.48
CA GLN A 2 9.36 -6.44 3.68
C GLN A 2 8.54 -5.20 3.33
N LEU A 3 7.47 -4.98 4.09
CA LEU A 3 6.72 -3.73 4.13
C LEU A 3 7.05 -3.02 5.43
N LEU A 4 7.44 -1.77 5.35
CA LEU A 4 7.85 -0.97 6.51
C LEU A 4 7.11 0.37 6.51
N ASN A 5 6.82 0.86 7.72
CA ASN A 5 6.29 2.21 7.94
C ASN A 5 5.04 2.51 7.13
N ALA A 6 4.17 1.51 6.92
CA ALA A 6 2.91 1.71 6.23
C ALA A 6 1.99 2.58 7.07
N THR A 7 1.36 3.56 6.45
CA THR A 7 0.50 4.51 7.14
C THR A 7 -0.46 5.21 6.19
N PHE A 8 -1.61 5.61 6.70
CA PHE A 8 -2.42 6.63 6.05
C PHE A 8 -1.72 7.98 6.18
N CYS A 9 -1.82 8.79 5.17
CA CYS A 9 -1.18 10.11 5.20
C CYS A 9 -1.98 11.15 4.41
N ARG A 10 -1.70 12.41 4.71
CA ARG A 10 -2.27 13.55 3.98
C ARG A 10 -1.42 13.90 2.76
N LYS A 11 -0.11 13.68 2.88
CA LYS A 11 0.86 14.16 1.91
C LYS A 11 2.13 13.34 2.00
N ILE A 12 2.77 13.14 0.87
CA ILE A 12 4.07 12.47 0.75
C ILE A 12 5.03 13.45 0.08
N ASP A 13 6.12 13.80 0.77
CA ASP A 13 7.17 14.66 0.25
C ASP A 13 8.38 13.87 -0.26
N GLY A 14 8.43 12.59 0.03
CA GLY A 14 9.50 11.69 -0.39
C GLY A 14 9.61 10.50 0.56
N PHE A 15 10.63 9.68 0.34
CA PHE A 15 10.90 8.53 1.19
C PHE A 15 11.09 8.96 2.65
N GLY A 16 10.30 8.37 3.55
CA GLY A 16 10.33 8.69 4.97
C GLY A 16 9.78 10.08 5.33
N ARG A 17 9.25 10.81 4.36
CA ARG A 17 8.79 12.20 4.56
C ARG A 17 7.31 12.31 4.25
N VAL A 18 6.50 11.90 5.21
CA VAL A 18 5.04 11.89 5.09
C VAL A 18 4.41 12.70 6.21
N THR A 19 3.26 13.28 5.92
CA THR A 19 2.42 13.95 6.90
C THR A 19 1.25 13.06 7.23
N THR A 20 1.21 12.55 8.45
CA THR A 20 0.17 11.64 8.92
C THR A 20 -1.01 12.39 9.51
N PHE A 21 -2.10 11.64 9.77
CA PHE A 21 -3.25 12.16 10.51
C PHE A 21 -2.99 11.98 12.01
N GLY A 22 -3.62 12.82 12.82
CA GLY A 22 -3.62 12.62 14.27
C GLY A 22 -4.41 11.39 14.67
N GLN A 23 -5.51 11.13 13.95
CA GLN A 23 -6.32 9.92 14.08
C GLN A 23 -6.75 9.50 12.68
N ASP A 24 -6.74 8.18 12.44
CA ASP A 24 -7.16 7.63 11.16
C ASP A 24 -8.69 7.44 11.15
N GLU A 25 -9.38 8.54 11.00
CA GLU A 25 -10.85 8.61 10.92
C GLU A 25 -11.24 9.20 9.58
N PHE A 26 -12.08 8.50 8.84
CA PHE A 26 -12.46 8.88 7.48
C PHE A 26 -13.96 8.72 7.28
N ARG A 27 -14.50 9.41 6.29
CA ARG A 27 -15.89 9.25 5.87
C ARG A 27 -15.99 8.20 4.77
N ALA A 28 -17.12 7.49 4.73
CA ALA A 28 -17.43 6.63 3.60
C ALA A 28 -17.38 7.44 2.30
N GLY A 29 -16.80 6.84 1.24
CA GLY A 29 -16.62 7.51 -0.05
C GLY A 29 -15.45 8.48 -0.14
N GLN A 30 -14.75 8.71 0.96
CA GLN A 30 -13.61 9.64 0.98
C GLN A 30 -12.39 9.00 0.30
N PRO A 31 -11.63 9.77 -0.51
CA PRO A 31 -10.33 9.31 -0.97
C PRO A 31 -9.32 9.34 0.18
N VAL A 32 -8.50 8.30 0.27
CA VAL A 32 -7.42 8.21 1.25
C VAL A 32 -6.13 7.86 0.54
N LEU A 33 -5.01 8.35 1.10
CA LEU A 33 -3.67 8.08 0.60
C LEU A 33 -2.96 7.16 1.57
N VAL A 34 -2.41 6.08 1.05
CA VAL A 34 -1.61 5.12 1.83
C VAL A 34 -0.18 5.17 1.33
N TYR A 35 0.76 5.23 2.26
CA TYR A 35 2.19 5.17 2.02
C TYR A 35 2.73 3.86 2.57
N ALA A 36 3.65 3.21 1.85
CA ALA A 36 4.33 2.02 2.35
C ALA A 36 5.74 1.93 1.78
N GLU A 37 6.72 1.65 2.64
CA GLU A 37 8.10 1.40 2.22
C GLU A 37 8.31 -0.07 1.93
N LEU A 38 9.08 -0.36 0.90
CA LEU A 38 9.43 -1.71 0.50
C LEU A 38 10.93 -1.94 0.66
N ALA A 39 11.27 -3.10 1.22
CA ALA A 39 12.66 -3.51 1.40
C ALA A 39 12.84 -4.98 1.05
N ARG A 40 14.06 -5.37 0.72
CA ARG A 40 14.44 -6.75 0.41
C ARG A 40 13.63 -7.36 -0.73
N PHE A 41 13.31 -6.56 -1.73
CA PHE A 41 12.71 -7.01 -2.97
C PHE A 41 13.78 -7.34 -3.99
N GLY A 42 13.42 -8.18 -4.98
CA GLY A 42 14.32 -8.54 -6.07
C GLY A 42 14.36 -7.50 -7.16
N SER A 43 15.42 -7.53 -7.91
CA SER A 43 15.53 -6.77 -9.16
C SER A 43 16.28 -7.62 -10.17
N GLU A 44 16.03 -7.38 -11.47
CA GLU A 44 16.77 -8.03 -12.53
C GLU A 44 17.47 -6.99 -13.38
N LEU A 45 18.71 -7.32 -13.79
CA LEU A 45 19.47 -6.46 -14.69
C LEU A 45 18.96 -6.66 -16.11
N THR A 46 18.57 -5.57 -16.76
CA THR A 46 18.13 -5.59 -18.16
C THR A 46 19.32 -5.52 -19.11
N ASP A 47 19.08 -5.80 -20.39
CA ASP A 47 20.13 -5.71 -21.43
C ASP A 47 20.68 -4.29 -21.56
N ASP A 48 19.89 -3.28 -21.20
CA ASP A 48 20.28 -1.87 -21.21
C ASP A 48 21.09 -1.45 -19.99
N GLY A 49 21.39 -2.38 -19.08
CA GLY A 49 22.13 -2.07 -17.85
C GLY A 49 21.30 -1.42 -16.75
N GLN A 50 19.98 -1.53 -16.81
CA GLN A 50 19.08 -1.01 -15.79
C GLN A 50 18.60 -2.13 -14.86
N TYR A 51 18.19 -1.77 -13.66
CA TYR A 51 17.58 -2.69 -12.71
C TYR A 51 16.06 -2.55 -12.79
N ARG A 52 15.39 -3.67 -13.02
CA ARG A 52 13.94 -3.73 -13.12
C ARG A 52 13.36 -4.40 -11.88
N THR A 53 12.33 -3.78 -11.31
CA THR A 53 11.49 -4.37 -10.26
C THR A 53 10.07 -4.52 -10.78
N ARG A 54 9.33 -5.49 -10.24
CA ARG A 54 7.93 -5.71 -10.60
C ARG A 54 7.16 -6.11 -9.34
N ILE A 55 6.31 -5.21 -8.87
CA ILE A 55 5.59 -5.37 -7.60
C ILE A 55 4.09 -5.29 -7.85
N GLY A 56 3.39 -6.35 -7.51
CA GLY A 56 1.93 -6.38 -7.50
C GLY A 56 1.39 -5.98 -6.13
N SER A 57 0.21 -5.39 -6.10
CA SER A 57 -0.43 -4.95 -4.86
C SER A 57 -1.91 -5.29 -4.86
N VAL A 58 -2.40 -5.72 -3.69
CA VAL A 58 -3.81 -5.97 -3.44
C VAL A 58 -4.18 -5.27 -2.15
N ILE A 59 -5.29 -4.54 -2.17
CA ILE A 59 -5.83 -3.87 -0.99
C ILE A 59 -7.20 -4.46 -0.69
N GLU A 60 -7.40 -4.83 0.57
CA GLU A 60 -8.67 -5.32 1.06
C GLU A 60 -9.11 -4.50 2.27
N ILE A 61 -10.41 -4.22 2.35
CA ILE A 61 -11.00 -3.50 3.47
C ILE A 61 -11.91 -4.47 4.20
N PHE A 62 -11.73 -4.54 5.52
CA PHE A 62 -12.52 -5.40 6.41
C PHE A 62 -13.20 -4.56 7.47
N ARG A 63 -14.40 -4.96 7.88
CA ARG A 63 -14.92 -4.55 9.17
C ARG A 63 -14.12 -5.28 10.24
N LYS A 64 -13.84 -4.59 11.35
CA LYS A 64 -13.06 -5.19 12.43
C LYS A 64 -13.71 -6.50 12.91
N GLY A 65 -12.87 -7.56 12.96
CA GLY A 65 -13.29 -8.87 13.43
C GLY A 65 -13.96 -9.76 12.37
N GLU A 66 -14.21 -9.28 11.17
CA GLU A 66 -14.79 -10.09 10.10
C GLU A 66 -13.70 -10.72 9.24
N ARG A 67 -13.98 -11.90 8.71
CA ARG A 67 -13.02 -12.67 7.89
C ARG A 67 -13.12 -12.33 6.41
N GLU A 68 -14.29 -11.89 5.95
CA GLU A 68 -14.51 -11.56 4.55
C GLU A 68 -14.32 -10.07 4.32
N PRO A 69 -13.59 -9.67 3.29
CA PRO A 69 -13.45 -8.26 2.98
C PRO A 69 -14.78 -7.69 2.50
N VAL A 70 -15.05 -6.44 2.85
CA VAL A 70 -16.18 -5.69 2.31
C VAL A 70 -15.82 -5.04 0.99
N HIS A 71 -14.53 -4.94 0.68
CA HIS A 71 -14.05 -4.35 -0.57
C HIS A 71 -12.65 -4.89 -0.88
N ARG A 72 -12.37 -5.11 -2.16
CA ARG A 72 -11.08 -5.60 -2.63
C ARG A 72 -10.68 -4.88 -3.90
N ILE A 73 -9.43 -4.41 -3.94
CA ILE A 73 -8.85 -3.74 -5.09
C ILE A 73 -7.58 -4.48 -5.50
N GLU A 74 -7.58 -5.04 -6.71
CA GLU A 74 -6.38 -5.58 -7.32
C GLU A 74 -5.78 -4.51 -8.23
N MET A 75 -4.50 -4.23 -8.06
CA MET A 75 -3.80 -3.23 -8.85
C MET A 75 -2.89 -3.91 -9.84
N ASP A 76 -2.73 -3.29 -11.01
CA ASP A 76 -1.74 -3.74 -11.98
C ASP A 76 -0.34 -3.66 -11.37
N PRO A 77 0.55 -4.61 -11.71
CA PRO A 77 1.91 -4.56 -11.19
C PRO A 77 2.62 -3.25 -11.58
N THR A 78 3.34 -2.70 -10.62
CA THR A 78 4.21 -1.56 -10.85
C THR A 78 5.56 -2.06 -11.34
N VAL A 79 5.95 -1.66 -12.54
CA VAL A 79 7.27 -1.94 -13.11
C VAL A 79 8.10 -0.68 -13.00
N ASP A 80 9.27 -0.81 -12.40
CA ASP A 80 10.19 0.30 -12.23
C ASP A 80 11.55 -0.05 -12.84
N LEU A 81 12.13 0.91 -13.55
CA LEU A 81 13.47 0.80 -14.14
C LEU A 81 14.35 1.87 -13.51
N CYS A 82 15.51 1.47 -13.02
CA CYS A 82 16.45 2.38 -12.37
C CYS A 82 17.89 2.03 -12.75
N GLY A 83 18.73 3.05 -12.90
CA GLY A 83 20.14 2.86 -13.26
C GLY A 83 20.97 2.19 -12.16
N THR A 84 20.47 2.19 -10.94
CA THR A 84 21.08 1.52 -9.77
C THR A 84 20.04 0.68 -9.06
N ARG A 85 20.47 -0.22 -8.19
CA ARG A 85 19.55 -0.94 -7.31
C ARG A 85 18.89 0.06 -6.38
N ARG A 86 17.54 -0.02 -6.27
CA ARG A 86 16.81 0.84 -5.36
C ARG A 86 17.01 0.39 -3.91
N HIS A 87 17.22 1.37 -3.05
CA HIS A 87 17.30 1.19 -1.60
C HIS A 87 16.15 1.88 -0.91
N ASP A 88 15.86 3.12 -1.30
CA ASP A 88 14.81 3.95 -0.71
C ASP A 88 13.59 3.89 -1.61
N TYR A 89 12.82 2.82 -1.49
CA TYR A 89 11.68 2.55 -2.35
C TYR A 89 10.39 2.59 -1.55
N PHE A 90 9.41 3.34 -2.04
CA PHE A 90 8.09 3.38 -1.46
C PHE A 90 7.03 3.34 -2.55
N HIS A 91 5.85 2.85 -2.18
CA HIS A 91 4.64 2.96 -2.98
C HIS A 91 3.66 3.89 -2.30
N SER A 92 2.86 4.59 -3.10
CA SER A 92 1.72 5.35 -2.64
C SER A 92 0.47 4.83 -3.34
N TYR A 93 -0.64 4.80 -2.60
CA TYR A 93 -1.91 4.29 -3.11
C TYR A 93 -3.00 5.31 -2.80
N TRP A 94 -3.64 5.84 -3.85
CA TRP A 94 -4.88 6.57 -3.70
C TRP A 94 -6.04 5.60 -3.78
N ILE A 95 -6.88 5.59 -2.77
CA ILE A 95 -8.00 4.66 -2.64
C ILE A 95 -9.25 5.45 -2.33
N ASP A 96 -10.31 5.22 -3.13
CA ASP A 96 -11.62 5.74 -2.79
C ASP A 96 -12.30 4.73 -1.86
N LEU A 97 -12.56 5.13 -0.62
CA LEU A 97 -13.32 4.28 0.29
C LEU A 97 -14.72 4.07 -0.26
N PRO A 98 -15.26 2.84 -0.21
CA PRO A 98 -16.63 2.60 -0.67
C PRO A 98 -17.64 3.51 0.04
N ALA A 99 -18.61 4.02 -0.72
CA ALA A 99 -19.63 4.90 -0.18
C ALA A 99 -20.59 4.19 0.79
N GLU A 100 -20.67 2.86 0.69
CA GLU A 100 -21.55 2.03 1.52
C GLU A 100 -20.89 1.52 2.80
N LEU A 101 -19.67 1.94 3.14
CA LEU A 101 -19.04 1.56 4.40
C LEU A 101 -19.85 2.07 5.59
N GLN A 102 -20.13 1.19 6.52
CA GLN A 102 -20.84 1.55 7.76
C GLN A 102 -19.88 2.22 8.74
N SER A 103 -20.42 3.12 9.56
CA SER A 103 -19.64 3.74 10.64
C SER A 103 -19.11 2.69 11.61
N GLY A 104 -17.91 2.91 12.10
CA GLY A 104 -17.26 2.04 13.07
C GLY A 104 -15.86 1.61 12.66
N PRO A 105 -15.27 0.69 13.43
CA PRO A 105 -13.88 0.28 13.21
C PRO A 105 -13.74 -0.64 11.99
N HIS A 106 -12.68 -0.39 11.23
CA HIS A 106 -12.31 -1.12 10.03
C HIS A 106 -10.80 -1.37 9.99
N GLU A 107 -10.38 -2.16 9.04
CA GLU A 107 -8.98 -2.46 8.79
C GLU A 107 -8.74 -2.46 7.28
N LEU A 108 -7.68 -1.78 6.85
CA LEU A 108 -7.18 -1.87 5.49
C LEU A 108 -5.98 -2.80 5.50
N ARG A 109 -6.03 -3.83 4.66
CA ARG A 109 -4.94 -4.78 4.51
C ARG A 109 -4.27 -4.57 3.16
N LEU A 110 -2.98 -4.30 3.18
CA LEU A 110 -2.15 -4.19 1.99
C LEU A 110 -1.28 -5.43 1.88
N ARG A 111 -1.38 -6.11 0.75
CA ARG A 111 -0.49 -7.21 0.39
C ARG A 111 0.28 -6.83 -0.86
N VAL A 112 1.60 -6.98 -0.80
CA VAL A 112 2.46 -6.78 -1.96
C VAL A 112 3.15 -8.09 -2.32
N VAL A 113 3.35 -8.29 -3.61
CA VAL A 113 4.00 -9.48 -4.16
C VAL A 113 5.14 -9.02 -5.06
N ASP A 114 6.34 -9.51 -4.75
CA ASP A 114 7.49 -9.36 -5.65
C ASP A 114 7.36 -10.42 -6.73
N GLU A 115 6.99 -10.01 -7.93
CA GLU A 115 6.74 -10.95 -9.03
C GLU A 115 8.01 -11.55 -9.61
N LEU A 116 9.19 -11.00 -9.30
CA LEU A 116 10.46 -11.57 -9.73
C LEU A 116 10.91 -12.73 -8.83
N THR A 117 10.60 -12.67 -7.55
CA THR A 117 11.04 -13.68 -6.57
C THR A 117 9.91 -14.57 -6.06
N GLY A 118 8.66 -14.13 -6.22
CA GLY A 118 7.48 -14.80 -5.64
C GLY A 118 7.27 -14.52 -4.17
N GLN A 119 8.13 -13.73 -3.53
CA GLN A 119 7.96 -13.36 -2.13
C GLN A 119 6.83 -12.34 -1.98
N HIS A 120 6.24 -12.30 -0.79
CA HIS A 120 5.17 -11.35 -0.49
C HIS A 120 5.28 -10.85 0.95
N ALA A 121 4.61 -9.74 1.21
CA ALA A 121 4.49 -9.16 2.54
C ALA A 121 3.10 -8.55 2.70
N THR A 122 2.60 -8.55 3.92
CA THR A 122 1.27 -8.05 4.24
C THR A 122 1.35 -7.14 5.47
N THR A 123 0.61 -6.06 5.46
CA THR A 123 0.45 -5.19 6.61
C THR A 123 -1.00 -4.76 6.73
N SER A 124 -1.42 -4.42 7.94
CA SER A 124 -2.78 -4.00 8.25
C SER A 124 -2.78 -2.64 8.92
N LEU A 125 -3.67 -1.77 8.48
CA LEU A 125 -3.84 -0.43 9.01
C LEU A 125 -5.26 -0.29 9.57
N PRO A 126 -5.41 -0.10 10.90
CA PRO A 126 -6.72 0.14 11.46
C PRO A 126 -7.19 1.57 11.14
N PHE A 127 -8.48 1.73 10.93
CA PHE A 127 -9.10 3.03 10.76
C PHE A 127 -10.56 2.97 11.21
N ARG A 128 -11.15 4.14 11.38
CA ARG A 128 -12.56 4.25 11.75
C ARG A 128 -13.32 5.03 10.70
N VAL A 129 -14.46 4.52 10.32
CA VAL A 129 -15.42 5.25 9.47
C VAL A 129 -16.32 6.05 10.39
N VAL A 130 -16.39 7.35 10.13
CA VAL A 130 -17.21 8.31 10.90
C VAL A 130 -18.22 8.97 9.97
N ASP A 131 -19.26 9.52 10.58
CA ASP A 131 -20.33 10.20 9.82
C ASP A 131 -19.92 11.59 9.31
#